data_4a25f82a71fd615a7b62ab103f9e6d53
#
_entry.id   4a25f82a71fd615a7b62ab103f9e6d53
#
_cell.length_a   1.000
_cell.length_b   1.000
_cell.length_c   1.000
_cell.angle_alpha   90.00
_cell.angle_beta   90.00
_cell.angle_gamma   90.00
#
_symmetry.space_group_name_H-M   'P 1'
#
loop_
_entity.id
_entity.type
_entity.pdbx_description
1 polymer ?
#
loop_
_entity_poly.entity_id
_entity_poly.type
_entity_poly.pdbx_seq_one_letter_code
_entity_poly.pdbx_strand_id
1 'polypeptide(L)'
;MKQELVSLIEQTLEALKAAGKLPADAAPKVMIENTKDKAHGDYASNVAMASAKLAGMKPRDWAEEIIKALPDSPILNKAEIAGPGFINFFVTEAASFSIVDTIFNQAEKFGHNDSGKGQKVQVEFVSANPTGPLHVGHGRGAAVGDCISRLLIANGWDTTREFYYNDAGAQIDNLALSVQARCKGFGPGDDSWPENGYQGHYIIELAESFMKGDTVESADQSFTGTKDADDLDGIRHFAVAYLRREQDLDLKAFEVDFDVYFLESSLYSEGKVEEAVQTLIKNGYTYEDGGALWLKTTEFGDDKDRVMRKTDGGYTYFVPDVAYHLEKWQRGFKRVVNEQGADHHSTITRVRAGLQALKMDIPEGWPDYVLHQMVTVMKGGEEVKI
;
A
#
# COMPACT_ATOMS: atom_id res chain seq x y z
N MET A 1 -2.17 23.13 -19.28
CA MET A 1 -1.16 23.46 -20.33
C MET A 1 -0.78 22.29 -21.23
N LYS A 2 -0.07 21.22 -20.77
CA LYS A 2 0.28 20.09 -21.65
C LYS A 2 -0.96 19.45 -22.29
N GLN A 3 -2.00 19.22 -21.49
CA GLN A 3 -3.25 18.62 -21.99
C GLN A 3 -3.96 19.51 -23.03
N GLU A 4 -3.91 20.81 -22.85
CA GLU A 4 -4.47 21.75 -23.83
C GLU A 4 -3.69 21.73 -25.15
N LEU A 5 -2.36 21.65 -25.11
CA LEU A 5 -1.53 21.46 -26.29
C LEU A 5 -1.76 20.10 -26.96
N VAL A 6 -1.96 19.03 -26.17
CA VAL A 6 -2.37 17.72 -26.71
C VAL A 6 -3.68 17.84 -27.46
N SER A 7 -4.71 18.44 -26.85
CA SER A 7 -6.02 18.64 -27.49
C SER A 7 -5.94 19.49 -28.75
N LEU A 8 -5.09 20.53 -28.74
CA LEU A 8 -4.86 21.38 -29.91
C LEU A 8 -4.25 20.58 -31.08
N ILE A 9 -3.28 19.74 -30.81
CA ILE A 9 -2.66 18.86 -31.81
C ILE A 9 -3.65 17.80 -32.30
N GLU A 10 -4.42 17.18 -31.40
CA GLU A 10 -5.43 16.19 -31.77
C GLU A 10 -6.50 16.78 -32.70
N GLN A 11 -7.01 17.99 -32.40
CA GLN A 11 -7.92 18.72 -33.29
C GLN A 11 -7.28 19.00 -34.66
N THR A 12 -5.98 19.36 -34.65
CA THR A 12 -5.23 19.60 -35.91
C THR A 12 -5.11 18.32 -36.73
N LEU A 13 -4.83 17.19 -36.10
CA LEU A 13 -4.73 15.89 -36.77
C LEU A 13 -6.08 15.46 -37.35
N GLU A 14 -7.19 15.70 -36.65
CA GLU A 14 -8.54 15.43 -37.17
C GLU A 14 -8.87 16.31 -38.39
N ALA A 15 -8.50 17.57 -38.35
CA ALA A 15 -8.66 18.46 -39.52
C ALA A 15 -7.82 17.98 -40.73
N LEU A 16 -6.61 17.49 -40.48
CA LEU A 16 -5.76 16.94 -41.55
C LEU A 16 -6.28 15.61 -42.09
N LYS A 17 -6.93 14.78 -41.28
CA LYS A 17 -7.65 13.58 -41.72
C LYS A 17 -8.83 13.98 -42.63
N ALA A 18 -9.64 14.94 -42.20
CA ALA A 18 -10.76 15.44 -43.00
C ALA A 18 -10.31 16.03 -44.34
N ALA A 19 -9.10 16.60 -44.39
CA ALA A 19 -8.47 17.11 -45.61
C ALA A 19 -7.80 16.01 -46.47
N GLY A 20 -7.89 14.74 -46.07
CA GLY A 20 -7.31 13.61 -46.78
C GLY A 20 -5.79 13.50 -46.70
N LYS A 21 -5.14 14.23 -45.77
CA LYS A 21 -3.69 14.23 -45.58
C LYS A 21 -3.20 13.14 -44.59
N LEU A 22 -4.12 12.51 -43.85
CA LEU A 22 -3.91 11.34 -43.02
C LEU A 22 -5.02 10.32 -43.29
N PRO A 23 -4.75 9.01 -43.15
CA PRO A 23 -5.78 7.98 -43.13
C PRO A 23 -6.83 8.24 -42.02
N ALA A 24 -8.10 7.97 -42.31
CA ALA A 24 -9.18 8.23 -41.35
C ALA A 24 -9.04 7.42 -40.04
N ASP A 25 -8.44 6.25 -40.10
CA ASP A 25 -8.16 5.34 -38.99
C ASP A 25 -6.84 5.61 -38.29
N ALA A 26 -6.03 6.58 -38.75
CA ALA A 26 -4.77 6.93 -38.14
C ALA A 26 -5.00 7.48 -36.72
N ALA A 27 -4.34 6.91 -35.72
CA ALA A 27 -4.40 7.35 -34.32
C ALA A 27 -2.97 7.55 -33.74
N PRO A 28 -2.21 8.53 -34.26
CA PRO A 28 -0.87 8.77 -33.73
C PRO A 28 -0.95 9.27 -32.29
N LYS A 29 -0.13 8.70 -31.42
CA LYS A 29 -0.02 9.13 -30.03
C LYS A 29 0.64 10.50 -29.96
N VAL A 30 -0.08 11.48 -29.46
CA VAL A 30 0.47 12.83 -29.20
C VAL A 30 1.19 12.84 -27.85
N MET A 31 2.47 13.21 -27.88
CA MET A 31 3.28 13.37 -26.68
C MET A 31 3.82 14.80 -26.61
N ILE A 32 3.73 15.40 -25.42
CA ILE A 32 4.22 16.75 -25.13
C ILE A 32 5.24 16.66 -23.99
N GLU A 33 6.43 17.14 -24.24
CA GLU A 33 7.53 17.19 -23.26
C GLU A 33 7.95 18.64 -23.02
N ASN A 34 8.51 18.93 -21.86
CA ASN A 34 9.16 20.22 -21.61
C ASN A 34 10.46 20.27 -22.40
N THR A 35 10.76 21.41 -23.00
CA THR A 35 12.07 21.62 -23.58
C THR A 35 13.15 21.76 -22.50
N LYS A 36 14.38 21.37 -22.84
CA LYS A 36 15.51 21.51 -21.89
C LYS A 36 16.02 22.97 -21.85
N ASP A 37 15.85 23.70 -22.92
CA ASP A 37 16.27 25.09 -23.05
C ASP A 37 15.09 25.93 -23.53
N LYS A 38 14.81 27.02 -22.83
CA LYS A 38 13.74 27.97 -23.16
C LYS A 38 13.92 28.64 -24.53
N ALA A 39 15.16 28.70 -25.03
CA ALA A 39 15.42 29.16 -26.39
C ALA A 39 14.74 28.30 -27.45
N HIS A 40 14.43 27.05 -27.11
CA HIS A 40 13.73 26.10 -27.98
C HIS A 40 12.22 26.01 -27.68
N GLY A 41 11.65 27.01 -27.02
CA GLY A 41 10.24 27.05 -26.61
C GLY A 41 9.99 26.44 -25.23
N ASP A 42 8.74 26.37 -24.84
CA ASP A 42 8.33 25.83 -23.53
C ASP A 42 8.06 24.32 -23.60
N TYR A 43 7.53 23.85 -24.71
CA TYR A 43 7.16 22.47 -24.96
C TYR A 43 7.58 21.99 -26.33
N ALA A 44 7.78 20.68 -26.49
CA ALA A 44 8.10 20.02 -27.74
C ALA A 44 7.23 18.77 -27.96
N SER A 45 6.92 18.48 -29.22
CA SER A 45 6.26 17.24 -29.63
C SER A 45 7.00 16.56 -30.77
N ASN A 46 7.04 15.25 -30.73
CA ASN A 46 7.56 14.39 -31.80
C ASN A 46 6.47 13.88 -32.74
N VAL A 47 5.24 14.42 -32.64
CA VAL A 47 4.06 13.92 -33.34
C VAL A 47 4.25 13.85 -34.86
N ALA A 48 4.96 14.82 -35.44
CA ALA A 48 5.22 14.80 -36.88
C ALA A 48 6.14 13.63 -37.27
N MET A 49 7.17 13.32 -36.50
CA MET A 49 8.02 12.15 -36.76
C MET A 49 7.24 10.84 -36.56
N ALA A 50 6.40 10.76 -35.55
CA ALA A 50 5.60 9.56 -35.26
C ALA A 50 4.54 9.27 -36.33
N SER A 51 4.01 10.31 -37.01
CA SER A 51 2.92 10.18 -37.99
C SER A 51 3.32 10.42 -39.46
N ALA A 52 4.56 10.83 -39.73
CA ALA A 52 5.06 11.13 -41.08
C ALA A 52 4.88 9.96 -42.09
N LYS A 53 5.13 8.73 -41.62
CA LYS A 53 4.95 7.52 -42.45
C LYS A 53 3.46 7.32 -42.84
N LEU A 54 2.55 7.63 -41.93
CA LEU A 54 1.10 7.55 -42.21
C LEU A 54 0.64 8.61 -43.19
N ALA A 55 1.28 9.80 -43.13
CA ALA A 55 1.01 10.90 -44.08
C ALA A 55 1.72 10.72 -45.41
N GLY A 56 2.63 9.73 -45.59
CA GLY A 56 3.42 9.53 -46.78
C GLY A 56 4.42 10.66 -47.04
N MET A 57 4.83 11.41 -46.03
CA MET A 57 5.68 12.60 -46.11
C MET A 57 6.98 12.44 -45.32
N LYS A 58 7.96 13.30 -45.58
CA LYS A 58 9.13 13.40 -44.68
C LYS A 58 8.73 14.08 -43.38
N PRO A 59 9.31 13.72 -42.24
CA PRO A 59 8.89 14.25 -40.92
C PRO A 59 8.90 15.79 -40.86
N ARG A 60 9.86 16.44 -41.46
CA ARG A 60 9.99 17.91 -41.48
C ARG A 60 8.87 18.57 -42.30
N ASP A 61 8.61 18.03 -43.51
CA ASP A 61 7.56 18.55 -44.40
C ASP A 61 6.16 18.32 -43.73
N TRP A 62 6.01 17.19 -43.08
CA TRP A 62 4.80 16.89 -42.31
C TRP A 62 4.62 17.80 -41.09
N ALA A 63 5.69 18.16 -40.40
CA ALA A 63 5.64 19.16 -39.32
C ALA A 63 5.19 20.53 -39.83
N GLU A 64 5.58 20.94 -41.05
CA GLU A 64 5.11 22.17 -41.67
C GLU A 64 3.61 22.13 -41.93
N GLU A 65 3.06 21.02 -42.42
CA GLU A 65 1.65 20.83 -42.65
C GLU A 65 0.84 20.84 -41.34
N ILE A 66 1.37 20.22 -40.28
CA ILE A 66 0.75 20.27 -38.94
C ILE A 66 0.73 21.73 -38.43
N ILE A 67 1.84 22.44 -38.50
CA ILE A 67 1.91 23.84 -38.01
C ILE A 67 0.95 24.76 -38.80
N LYS A 68 0.87 24.60 -40.13
CA LYS A 68 -0.08 25.38 -40.95
C LYS A 68 -1.55 25.10 -40.62
N ALA A 69 -1.84 23.90 -40.16
CA ALA A 69 -3.20 23.48 -39.81
C ALA A 69 -3.57 23.74 -38.34
N LEU A 70 -2.62 24.19 -37.52
CA LEU A 70 -2.91 24.56 -36.13
C LEU A 70 -3.97 25.69 -36.11
N PRO A 71 -5.06 25.52 -35.35
CA PRO A 71 -6.02 26.60 -35.18
C PRO A 71 -5.42 27.73 -34.32
N ASP A 72 -5.95 28.94 -34.49
CA ASP A 72 -5.62 30.05 -33.58
C ASP A 72 -6.02 29.67 -32.17
N SER A 73 -5.09 29.90 -31.24
CA SER A 73 -5.29 29.53 -29.85
C SER A 73 -4.70 30.59 -28.91
N PRO A 74 -5.45 31.00 -27.88
CA PRO A 74 -4.97 31.99 -26.91
C PRO A 74 -3.78 31.48 -26.07
N ILE A 75 -3.55 30.18 -26.04
CA ILE A 75 -2.43 29.59 -25.30
C ILE A 75 -1.13 29.55 -26.09
N LEU A 76 -1.18 29.68 -27.43
CA LEU A 76 -0.04 29.50 -28.32
C LEU A 76 0.40 30.82 -28.91
N ASN A 77 1.64 31.21 -28.65
CA ASN A 77 2.27 32.36 -29.30
C ASN A 77 2.82 31.98 -30.68
N LYS A 78 3.57 30.89 -30.76
CA LYS A 78 4.10 30.35 -32.03
C LYS A 78 4.46 28.86 -31.90
N ALA A 79 4.55 28.20 -33.06
CA ALA A 79 5.13 26.87 -33.19
C ALA A 79 6.26 26.89 -34.22
N GLU A 80 7.37 26.20 -33.96
CA GLU A 80 8.55 26.14 -34.81
C GLU A 80 9.04 24.71 -35.00
N ILE A 81 9.62 24.42 -36.16
CA ILE A 81 10.20 23.11 -36.45
C ILE A 81 11.62 23.04 -35.92
N ALA A 82 11.95 22.03 -35.15
CA ALA A 82 13.28 21.74 -34.66
C ALA A 82 13.82 20.40 -35.18
N GLY A 83 15.07 20.38 -35.51
CA GLY A 83 15.78 19.16 -35.94
C GLY A 83 15.07 18.41 -37.09
N PRO A 84 14.91 17.07 -36.97
CA PRO A 84 14.37 16.22 -38.02
C PRO A 84 12.84 16.30 -38.18
N GLY A 85 12.12 17.05 -37.33
CA GLY A 85 10.66 17.16 -37.37
C GLY A 85 10.01 17.24 -35.99
N PHE A 86 10.74 17.66 -34.98
CA PHE A 86 10.11 18.11 -33.74
C PHE A 86 9.34 19.40 -33.95
N ILE A 87 8.25 19.57 -33.24
CA ILE A 87 7.50 20.83 -33.20
C ILE A 87 7.67 21.41 -31.81
N ASN A 88 8.29 22.58 -31.73
CA ASN A 88 8.46 23.34 -30.51
C ASN A 88 7.37 24.37 -30.39
N PHE A 89 6.74 24.45 -29.20
CA PHE A 89 5.65 25.34 -28.90
C PHE A 89 6.10 26.41 -27.90
N PHE A 90 5.81 27.67 -28.22
CA PHE A 90 6.02 28.82 -27.35
C PHE A 90 4.63 29.27 -26.88
N VAL A 91 4.38 29.16 -25.58
CA VAL A 91 3.10 29.53 -25.00
C VAL A 91 3.06 31.03 -24.71
N THR A 92 1.83 31.59 -24.63
CA THR A 92 1.64 32.99 -24.26
C THR A 92 1.92 33.20 -22.76
N GLU A 93 2.34 34.41 -22.38
CA GLU A 93 2.50 34.74 -20.95
C GLU A 93 1.18 34.59 -20.20
N ALA A 94 0.06 35.01 -20.82
CA ALA A 94 -1.27 34.86 -20.24
C ALA A 94 -1.61 33.39 -19.94
N ALA A 95 -1.26 32.48 -20.86
CA ALA A 95 -1.43 31.05 -20.64
C ALA A 95 -0.55 30.51 -19.51
N SER A 96 0.69 31.00 -19.41
CA SER A 96 1.59 30.64 -18.32
C SER A 96 1.07 31.09 -16.95
N PHE A 97 0.44 32.25 -16.88
CA PHE A 97 -0.14 32.78 -15.63
C PHE A 97 -1.53 32.22 -15.30
N SER A 98 -2.26 31.61 -16.25
CA SER A 98 -3.60 31.02 -16.01
C SER A 98 -3.59 29.94 -14.92
N ILE A 99 -2.43 29.33 -14.66
CA ILE A 99 -2.28 28.36 -13.57
C ILE A 99 -2.55 28.97 -12.20
N VAL A 100 -2.25 30.27 -12.02
CA VAL A 100 -2.50 30.98 -10.76
C VAL A 100 -4.00 31.02 -10.46
N ASP A 101 -4.82 31.38 -11.45
CA ASP A 101 -6.27 31.37 -11.31
C ASP A 101 -6.78 29.96 -11.02
N THR A 102 -6.21 28.94 -11.67
CA THR A 102 -6.54 27.55 -11.44
C THR A 102 -6.23 27.14 -9.99
N ILE A 103 -5.06 27.53 -9.48
CA ILE A 103 -4.66 27.25 -8.07
C ILE A 103 -5.66 27.91 -7.11
N PHE A 104 -5.99 29.19 -7.31
CA PHE A 104 -6.94 29.90 -6.46
C PHE A 104 -8.33 29.27 -6.49
N ASN A 105 -8.82 28.90 -7.68
CA ASN A 105 -10.15 28.32 -7.85
C ASN A 105 -10.25 26.90 -7.29
N GLN A 106 -9.20 26.09 -7.41
CA GLN A 106 -9.17 24.70 -6.93
C GLN A 106 -8.76 24.60 -5.46
N ALA A 107 -8.03 25.59 -4.94
CA ALA A 107 -7.54 25.64 -3.57
C ALA A 107 -6.88 24.31 -3.16
N GLU A 108 -7.35 23.67 -2.10
CA GLU A 108 -6.82 22.40 -1.59
C GLU A 108 -6.96 21.22 -2.57
N LYS A 109 -7.84 21.35 -3.58
CA LYS A 109 -8.02 20.33 -4.63
C LYS A 109 -7.07 20.50 -5.81
N PHE A 110 -6.21 21.52 -5.78
CA PHE A 110 -5.24 21.71 -6.85
C PHE A 110 -4.28 20.50 -6.95
N GLY A 111 -4.18 19.93 -8.16
CA GLY A 111 -3.40 18.71 -8.41
C GLY A 111 -4.18 17.41 -8.30
N HIS A 112 -5.39 17.43 -7.75
CA HIS A 112 -6.25 16.26 -7.75
C HIS A 112 -6.72 15.91 -9.17
N ASN A 113 -6.95 14.64 -9.40
CA ASN A 113 -7.51 14.13 -10.67
C ASN A 113 -8.36 12.88 -10.41
N ASP A 114 -9.02 12.40 -11.45
CA ASP A 114 -9.91 11.23 -11.39
C ASP A 114 -9.35 10.01 -12.16
N SER A 115 -8.04 9.82 -12.16
CA SER A 115 -7.42 8.68 -12.84
C SER A 115 -7.79 7.33 -12.22
N GLY A 116 -8.09 7.31 -10.92
CA GLY A 116 -8.57 6.15 -10.18
C GLY A 116 -10.02 5.76 -10.47
N LYS A 117 -10.85 6.70 -10.98
CA LYS A 117 -12.26 6.49 -11.35
C LYS A 117 -13.11 5.85 -10.26
N GLY A 118 -12.83 6.17 -9.00
CA GLY A 118 -13.52 5.58 -7.84
C GLY A 118 -13.28 4.09 -7.64
N GLN A 119 -12.27 3.50 -8.28
CA GLN A 119 -11.93 2.09 -8.06
C GLN A 119 -11.42 1.88 -6.65
N LYS A 120 -11.80 0.75 -6.04
CA LYS A 120 -11.36 0.39 -4.69
C LYS A 120 -9.90 -0.02 -4.66
N VAL A 121 -9.19 0.53 -3.68
CA VAL A 121 -7.82 0.13 -3.32
C VAL A 121 -7.68 0.04 -1.82
N GLN A 122 -6.98 -0.99 -1.34
CA GLN A 122 -6.61 -1.09 0.07
C GLN A 122 -5.11 -0.82 0.22
N VAL A 123 -4.74 -0.07 1.25
CA VAL A 123 -3.36 0.11 1.68
C VAL A 123 -3.24 -0.41 3.10
N GLU A 124 -2.49 -1.49 3.29
CA GLU A 124 -2.13 -2.02 4.61
C GLU A 124 -0.75 -1.52 4.99
N PHE A 125 -0.62 -0.97 6.19
CA PHE A 125 0.65 -0.43 6.66
C PHE A 125 0.73 -0.35 8.18
N VAL A 126 1.91 -0.23 8.74
CA VAL A 126 2.28 -0.35 10.15
C VAL A 126 2.10 -1.78 10.64
N SER A 127 0.88 -2.26 10.80
CA SER A 127 0.49 -3.64 11.18
C SER A 127 1.37 -4.22 12.31
N ALA A 128 1.58 -3.39 13.36
CA ALA A 128 2.40 -3.75 14.52
C ALA A 128 1.64 -4.66 15.48
N ASN A 129 2.31 -5.68 16.02
CA ASN A 129 1.71 -6.55 17.04
C ASN A 129 1.42 -5.74 18.32
N PRO A 130 0.28 -5.97 19.00
CA PRO A 130 -0.09 -5.27 20.22
C PRO A 130 0.66 -5.83 21.44
N THR A 131 2.00 -5.90 21.35
CA THR A 131 2.88 -6.44 22.37
C THR A 131 3.82 -5.40 22.97
N GLY A 132 3.75 -4.17 22.48
CA GLY A 132 4.54 -3.03 22.97
C GLY A 132 4.21 -1.72 22.26
N PRO A 133 4.86 -0.62 22.67
CA PRO A 133 4.76 0.68 22.02
C PRO A 133 5.27 0.64 20.59
N LEU A 134 4.81 1.59 19.77
CA LEU A 134 5.39 1.82 18.44
C LEU A 134 6.83 2.36 18.58
N HIS A 135 7.65 2.04 17.61
CA HIS A 135 9.00 2.55 17.48
C HIS A 135 9.21 3.27 16.14
N VAL A 136 10.36 3.89 15.93
CA VAL A 136 10.67 4.71 14.74
C VAL A 136 10.53 3.92 13.42
N GLY A 137 10.74 2.60 13.42
CA GLY A 137 10.48 1.73 12.27
C GLY A 137 9.00 1.74 11.87
N HIS A 138 8.10 1.61 12.85
CA HIS A 138 6.65 1.73 12.63
C HIS A 138 6.26 3.15 12.18
N GLY A 139 6.90 4.19 12.73
CA GLY A 139 6.71 5.58 12.28
C GLY A 139 7.11 5.78 10.81
N ARG A 140 8.14 5.09 10.32
CA ARG A 140 8.49 5.06 8.89
C ARG A 140 7.36 4.46 8.06
N GLY A 141 6.87 3.27 8.45
CA GLY A 141 5.76 2.60 7.76
C GLY A 141 4.50 3.45 7.77
N ALA A 142 4.19 4.08 8.90
CA ALA A 142 3.05 5.00 9.03
C ALA A 142 3.13 6.16 8.03
N ALA A 143 4.29 6.84 7.95
CA ALA A 143 4.49 7.96 7.02
C ALA A 143 4.37 7.51 5.54
N VAL A 144 4.97 6.37 5.17
CA VAL A 144 4.94 5.86 3.79
C VAL A 144 3.53 5.43 3.41
N GLY A 145 2.86 4.64 4.25
CA GLY A 145 1.52 4.13 3.97
C GLY A 145 0.47 5.25 3.89
N ASP A 146 0.52 6.22 4.80
CA ASP A 146 -0.39 7.38 4.77
C ASP A 146 -0.14 8.26 3.54
N CYS A 147 1.12 8.54 3.17
CA CYS A 147 1.44 9.25 1.93
C CYS A 147 0.90 8.55 0.69
N ILE A 148 1.06 7.22 0.59
CA ILE A 148 0.52 6.41 -0.52
C ILE A 148 -1.00 6.55 -0.55
N SER A 149 -1.65 6.42 0.61
CA SER A 149 -3.12 6.51 0.73
C SER A 149 -3.62 7.90 0.31
N ARG A 150 -3.02 8.98 0.79
CA ARG A 150 -3.37 10.36 0.41
C ARG A 150 -3.16 10.61 -1.08
N LEU A 151 -2.08 10.10 -1.69
CA LEU A 151 -1.84 10.21 -3.12
C LEU A 151 -2.89 9.45 -3.93
N LEU A 152 -3.29 8.26 -3.51
CA LEU A 152 -4.36 7.49 -4.16
C LEU A 152 -5.69 8.23 -4.09
N ILE A 153 -6.06 8.76 -2.91
CA ILE A 153 -7.27 9.59 -2.73
C ILE A 153 -7.24 10.81 -3.65
N ALA A 154 -6.12 11.53 -3.70
CA ALA A 154 -5.96 12.70 -4.57
C ALA A 154 -6.06 12.35 -6.06
N ASN A 155 -5.82 11.09 -6.43
CA ASN A 155 -5.97 10.57 -7.78
C ASN A 155 -7.33 9.90 -8.03
N GLY A 156 -8.32 10.08 -7.15
CA GLY A 156 -9.69 9.62 -7.35
C GLY A 156 -9.91 8.13 -7.10
N TRP A 157 -9.06 7.48 -6.30
CA TRP A 157 -9.29 6.11 -5.83
C TRP A 157 -10.17 6.09 -4.58
N ASP A 158 -11.02 5.10 -4.45
CA ASP A 158 -11.73 4.75 -3.21
C ASP A 158 -10.77 3.94 -2.34
N THR A 159 -10.05 4.64 -1.45
CA THR A 159 -8.91 4.11 -0.70
C THR A 159 -9.34 3.73 0.70
N THR A 160 -9.08 2.48 1.09
CA THR A 160 -9.24 1.97 2.46
C THR A 160 -7.87 1.79 3.09
N ARG A 161 -7.62 2.41 4.24
CA ARG A 161 -6.44 2.24 5.08
C ARG A 161 -6.70 1.15 6.11
N GLU A 162 -5.88 0.12 6.14
CA GLU A 162 -6.07 -1.03 7.03
C GLU A 162 -4.84 -1.30 7.87
N PHE A 163 -5.09 -1.54 9.15
CA PHE A 163 -4.11 -1.99 10.13
C PHE A 163 -4.44 -3.44 10.50
N TYR A 164 -3.47 -4.34 10.35
CA TYR A 164 -3.62 -5.75 10.76
C TYR A 164 -2.99 -5.98 12.12
N TYR A 165 -3.75 -6.53 13.05
CA TYR A 165 -3.29 -6.94 14.35
C TYR A 165 -3.16 -8.46 14.44
N ASN A 166 -1.96 -8.94 14.77
CA ASN A 166 -1.80 -10.30 15.29
C ASN A 166 -2.11 -10.26 16.79
N ASP A 167 -3.37 -10.48 17.12
CA ASP A 167 -3.94 -10.39 18.47
C ASP A 167 -4.02 -11.74 19.20
N ALA A 168 -3.32 -12.78 18.69
CA ALA A 168 -3.30 -14.14 19.23
C ALA A 168 -1.90 -14.77 19.17
N GLY A 169 -1.76 -15.96 19.76
CA GLY A 169 -0.55 -16.78 19.68
C GLY A 169 0.50 -16.43 20.74
N ALA A 170 1.68 -17.06 20.61
CA ALA A 170 2.71 -17.09 21.64
C ALA A 170 3.19 -15.71 22.12
N GLN A 171 3.19 -14.69 21.25
CA GLN A 171 3.59 -13.32 21.65
C GLN A 171 2.58 -12.70 22.61
N ILE A 172 1.29 -12.88 22.33
CA ILE A 172 0.21 -12.39 23.19
C ILE A 172 0.19 -13.18 24.53
N ASP A 173 0.44 -14.49 24.47
CA ASP A 173 0.56 -15.29 25.70
C ASP A 173 1.74 -14.82 26.56
N ASN A 174 2.90 -14.55 25.97
CA ASN A 174 4.06 -14.00 26.68
C ASN A 174 3.76 -12.61 27.26
N LEU A 175 3.01 -11.76 26.56
CA LEU A 175 2.56 -10.48 27.07
C LEU A 175 1.69 -10.67 28.32
N ALA A 176 0.66 -11.51 28.21
CA ALA A 176 -0.24 -11.79 29.33
C ALA A 176 0.50 -12.33 30.56
N LEU A 177 1.42 -13.28 30.37
CA LEU A 177 2.24 -13.84 31.44
C LEU A 177 3.17 -12.79 32.08
N SER A 178 3.74 -11.87 31.27
CA SER A 178 4.59 -10.78 31.79
C SER A 178 3.80 -9.81 32.65
N VAL A 179 2.59 -9.44 32.22
CA VAL A 179 1.68 -8.58 32.97
C VAL A 179 1.21 -9.29 34.24
N GLN A 180 0.84 -10.57 34.17
CA GLN A 180 0.45 -11.36 35.33
C GLN A 180 1.57 -11.42 36.37
N ALA A 181 2.81 -11.68 35.95
CA ALA A 181 3.95 -11.69 36.85
C ALA A 181 4.11 -10.35 37.58
N ARG A 182 3.94 -9.23 36.86
CA ARG A 182 3.95 -7.88 37.46
C ARG A 182 2.79 -7.67 38.43
N CYS A 183 1.57 -8.10 38.09
CA CYS A 183 0.41 -8.03 39.02
C CYS A 183 0.68 -8.80 40.32
N LYS A 184 1.46 -9.88 40.27
CA LYS A 184 1.88 -10.68 41.42
C LYS A 184 3.14 -10.14 42.14
N GLY A 185 3.68 -9.02 41.68
CA GLY A 185 4.85 -8.35 42.30
C GLY A 185 6.22 -8.86 41.83
N PHE A 186 6.27 -9.73 40.81
CA PHE A 186 7.53 -10.22 40.25
C PHE A 186 8.14 -9.29 39.23
N GLY A 187 9.43 -9.37 38.99
CA GLY A 187 10.18 -8.60 38.01
C GLY A 187 11.17 -9.42 37.21
N PRO A 188 11.78 -8.83 36.17
CA PRO A 188 12.89 -9.48 35.46
C PRO A 188 14.00 -9.89 36.43
N GLY A 189 14.39 -11.15 36.36
CA GLY A 189 15.40 -11.76 37.27
C GLY A 189 14.80 -12.57 38.40
N ASP A 190 13.51 -12.53 38.66
CA ASP A 190 12.85 -13.42 39.61
C ASP A 190 12.59 -14.79 38.97
N ASP A 191 12.65 -15.87 39.74
CA ASP A 191 12.41 -17.24 39.26
C ASP A 191 10.99 -17.42 38.65
N SER A 192 10.04 -16.59 39.05
CA SER A 192 8.67 -16.58 38.56
C SER A 192 8.46 -15.67 37.36
N TRP A 193 9.48 -15.03 36.84
CA TRP A 193 9.38 -14.24 35.61
C TRP A 193 9.38 -15.16 34.36
N PRO A 194 8.47 -14.96 33.39
CA PRO A 194 8.47 -15.80 32.19
C PRO A 194 9.77 -15.66 31.40
N GLU A 195 10.31 -16.78 30.91
CA GLU A 195 11.59 -16.85 30.18
C GLU A 195 11.64 -15.87 29.00
N ASN A 196 10.52 -15.77 28.23
CA ASN A 196 10.39 -14.87 27.09
C ASN A 196 9.53 -13.63 27.44
N GLY A 197 9.55 -13.21 28.71
CA GLY A 197 8.75 -12.11 29.21
C GLY A 197 9.20 -10.75 28.70
N TYR A 198 8.25 -9.89 28.39
CA TYR A 198 8.47 -8.50 28.01
C TYR A 198 8.90 -7.67 29.23
N GLN A 199 9.96 -6.88 29.10
CA GLN A 199 10.60 -6.19 30.23
C GLN A 199 10.44 -4.66 30.19
N GLY A 200 9.74 -4.12 29.19
CA GLY A 200 9.54 -2.69 29.02
C GLY A 200 8.76 -2.07 30.20
N HIS A 201 8.95 -0.77 30.43
CA HIS A 201 8.29 -0.03 31.52
C HIS A 201 6.74 -0.07 31.37
N TYR A 202 6.24 -0.11 30.14
CA TYR A 202 4.81 -0.22 29.84
C TYR A 202 4.15 -1.46 30.46
N ILE A 203 4.90 -2.55 30.74
CA ILE A 203 4.36 -3.74 31.42
C ILE A 203 4.00 -3.40 32.88
N ILE A 204 4.73 -2.50 33.53
CA ILE A 204 4.42 -2.02 34.88
C ILE A 204 3.15 -1.20 34.86
N GLU A 205 3.10 -0.21 33.97
CA GLU A 205 1.92 0.69 33.83
C GLU A 205 0.64 -0.09 33.52
N LEU A 206 0.75 -1.11 32.65
CA LEU A 206 -0.33 -1.99 32.27
C LEU A 206 -0.83 -2.82 33.45
N ALA A 207 0.09 -3.41 34.23
CA ALA A 207 -0.25 -4.18 35.42
C ALA A 207 -0.91 -3.30 36.50
N GLU A 208 -0.39 -2.10 36.74
CA GLU A 208 -0.96 -1.14 37.67
C GLU A 208 -2.40 -0.72 37.25
N SER A 209 -2.60 -0.42 35.96
CA SER A 209 -3.91 -0.07 35.41
C SER A 209 -4.91 -1.22 35.55
N PHE A 210 -4.51 -2.45 35.24
CA PHE A 210 -5.35 -3.64 35.43
C PHE A 210 -5.74 -3.87 36.89
N MET A 211 -4.78 -3.79 37.80
CA MET A 211 -5.01 -3.98 39.23
C MET A 211 -5.79 -2.85 39.89
N LYS A 212 -5.74 -1.65 39.31
CA LYS A 212 -6.60 -0.51 39.72
C LYS A 212 -8.05 -0.70 39.28
N GLY A 213 -8.29 -1.47 38.23
CA GLY A 213 -9.59 -1.70 37.63
C GLY A 213 -9.97 -0.59 36.66
N ASP A 214 -9.01 -0.02 35.98
CA ASP A 214 -9.27 0.97 34.93
C ASP A 214 -10.01 0.31 33.76
N THR A 215 -10.77 1.11 33.02
CA THR A 215 -11.40 0.67 31.76
C THR A 215 -10.58 1.19 30.59
N VAL A 216 -10.26 0.32 29.66
CA VAL A 216 -9.53 0.63 28.43
C VAL A 216 -10.47 0.44 27.25
N GLU A 217 -10.55 1.46 26.39
CA GLU A 217 -11.30 1.43 25.14
C GLU A 217 -10.30 1.42 23.97
N SER A 218 -10.35 0.41 23.14
CA SER A 218 -9.74 0.38 21.81
C SER A 218 -10.83 0.51 20.74
N ALA A 219 -10.49 0.73 19.48
CA ALA A 219 -11.41 1.12 18.41
C ALA A 219 -12.75 0.34 18.37
N ASP A 220 -12.78 -0.91 18.78
CA ASP A 220 -13.90 -1.85 18.66
C ASP A 220 -14.23 -2.59 19.96
N GLN A 221 -13.44 -2.44 21.02
CA GLN A 221 -13.53 -3.23 22.23
C GLN A 221 -13.29 -2.39 23.48
N SER A 222 -13.93 -2.78 24.60
CA SER A 222 -13.74 -2.16 25.90
C SER A 222 -13.52 -3.25 26.96
N PHE A 223 -12.45 -3.12 27.73
CA PHE A 223 -12.14 -4.05 28.82
C PHE A 223 -11.84 -3.30 30.11
N THR A 224 -12.36 -3.84 31.21
CA THR A 224 -12.12 -3.32 32.57
C THR A 224 -11.25 -4.32 33.33
N GLY A 225 -10.19 -3.84 33.97
CA GLY A 225 -9.34 -4.68 34.80
C GLY A 225 -10.13 -5.30 35.96
N THR A 226 -10.03 -6.62 36.10
CA THR A 226 -10.77 -7.37 37.16
C THR A 226 -10.14 -7.25 38.55
N LYS A 227 -8.92 -6.70 38.62
CA LYS A 227 -8.10 -6.63 39.86
C LYS A 227 -7.67 -8.01 40.41
N ASP A 228 -7.85 -9.04 39.62
CA ASP A 228 -7.46 -10.41 39.96
C ASP A 228 -6.23 -10.82 39.18
N ALA A 229 -5.09 -10.94 39.87
CA ALA A 229 -3.83 -11.35 39.27
C ALA A 229 -3.84 -12.82 38.77
N ASP A 230 -4.82 -13.63 39.13
CA ASP A 230 -4.99 -14.99 38.64
C ASP A 230 -5.88 -15.09 37.39
N ASP A 231 -6.61 -14.01 37.03
CA ASP A 231 -7.41 -13.92 35.81
C ASP A 231 -6.54 -13.67 34.56
N LEU A 232 -5.85 -14.73 34.09
CA LEU A 232 -4.95 -14.62 32.94
C LEU A 232 -5.66 -14.22 31.65
N ASP A 233 -6.90 -14.66 31.43
CA ASP A 233 -7.68 -14.31 30.24
C ASP A 233 -8.13 -12.85 30.28
N GLY A 234 -8.57 -12.36 31.43
CA GLY A 234 -8.86 -10.94 31.64
C GLY A 234 -7.63 -10.07 31.42
N ILE A 235 -6.46 -10.48 31.95
CA ILE A 235 -5.18 -9.81 31.72
C ILE A 235 -4.83 -9.78 30.23
N ARG A 236 -4.97 -10.90 29.51
CA ARG A 236 -4.70 -11.00 28.07
C ARG A 236 -5.52 -9.97 27.28
N HIS A 237 -6.80 -9.97 27.43
CA HIS A 237 -7.71 -9.07 26.70
C HIS A 237 -7.46 -7.60 27.07
N PHE A 238 -7.27 -7.32 28.34
CA PHE A 238 -6.96 -5.96 28.80
C PHE A 238 -5.64 -5.47 28.25
N ALA A 239 -4.59 -6.30 28.25
CA ALA A 239 -3.27 -5.94 27.77
C ALA A 239 -3.28 -5.63 26.27
N VAL A 240 -3.92 -6.45 25.46
CA VAL A 240 -4.10 -6.22 24.02
C VAL A 240 -4.85 -4.92 23.76
N ALA A 241 -5.99 -4.70 24.43
CA ALA A 241 -6.77 -3.47 24.26
C ALA A 241 -5.97 -2.22 24.69
N TYR A 242 -5.24 -2.31 25.80
CA TYR A 242 -4.39 -1.22 26.29
C TYR A 242 -3.34 -0.82 25.24
N LEU A 243 -2.58 -1.78 24.72
CA LEU A 243 -1.52 -1.50 23.76
C LEU A 243 -2.08 -1.05 22.40
N ARG A 244 -3.20 -1.61 21.94
CA ARG A 244 -3.90 -1.12 20.75
C ARG A 244 -4.30 0.34 20.90
N ARG A 245 -4.86 0.72 22.06
CA ARG A 245 -5.21 2.12 22.35
C ARG A 245 -3.97 3.02 22.31
N GLU A 246 -2.87 2.63 22.99
CA GLU A 246 -1.65 3.42 23.01
C GLU A 246 -1.07 3.60 21.59
N GLN A 247 -1.02 2.53 20.79
CA GLN A 247 -0.58 2.59 19.41
C GLN A 247 -1.47 3.50 18.55
N ASP A 248 -2.77 3.46 18.73
CA ASP A 248 -3.73 4.31 18.03
C ASP A 248 -3.58 5.79 18.42
N LEU A 249 -3.34 6.08 19.71
CA LEU A 249 -3.08 7.44 20.19
C LEU A 249 -1.77 8.00 19.60
N ASP A 250 -0.71 7.20 19.54
CA ASP A 250 0.56 7.59 18.93
C ASP A 250 0.40 7.89 17.42
N LEU A 251 -0.35 7.04 16.71
CA LEU A 251 -0.62 7.23 15.29
C LEU A 251 -1.46 8.47 15.03
N LYS A 252 -2.50 8.71 15.83
CA LYS A 252 -3.31 9.93 15.74
C LYS A 252 -2.51 11.20 16.06
N ALA A 253 -1.60 11.14 17.04
CA ALA A 253 -0.67 12.25 17.31
C ALA A 253 0.28 12.51 16.13
N PHE A 254 0.56 11.50 15.32
CA PHE A 254 1.32 11.58 14.06
C PHE A 254 0.44 11.91 12.84
N GLU A 255 -0.85 12.23 13.04
CA GLU A 255 -1.84 12.53 12.00
C GLU A 255 -2.10 11.36 11.03
N VAL A 256 -1.99 10.13 11.53
CA VAL A 256 -2.26 8.89 10.78
C VAL A 256 -3.47 8.19 11.37
N ASP A 257 -4.48 7.95 10.54
CA ASP A 257 -5.71 7.25 10.90
C ASP A 257 -5.93 6.03 9.99
N PHE A 258 -6.68 5.06 10.50
CA PHE A 258 -7.08 3.86 9.76
C PHE A 258 -8.59 3.75 9.65
N ASP A 259 -9.06 3.23 8.52
CA ASP A 259 -10.47 2.98 8.26
C ASP A 259 -10.89 1.61 8.81
N VAL A 260 -9.96 0.65 8.87
CA VAL A 260 -10.19 -0.72 9.34
C VAL A 260 -9.03 -1.18 10.22
N TYR A 261 -9.38 -1.75 11.36
CA TYR A 261 -8.49 -2.53 12.22
C TYR A 261 -8.88 -4.00 12.11
N PHE A 262 -8.06 -4.78 11.40
CA PHE A 262 -8.33 -6.19 11.18
C PHE A 262 -7.64 -7.06 12.23
N LEU A 263 -8.38 -7.97 12.86
CA LEU A 263 -7.85 -8.88 13.88
C LEU A 263 -7.59 -10.26 13.28
N GLU A 264 -6.39 -10.81 13.44
CA GLU A 264 -6.05 -12.16 12.99
C GLU A 264 -6.96 -13.22 13.62
N SER A 265 -7.34 -13.05 14.91
CA SER A 265 -8.24 -13.96 15.62
C SER A 265 -9.58 -14.14 14.91
N SER A 266 -10.06 -13.14 14.16
CA SER A 266 -11.30 -13.22 13.37
C SER A 266 -11.23 -14.25 12.25
N LEU A 267 -10.04 -14.45 11.66
CA LEU A 267 -9.84 -15.47 10.61
C LEU A 267 -10.08 -16.88 11.13
N TYR A 268 -9.76 -17.10 12.41
CA TYR A 268 -9.97 -18.41 13.04
C TYR A 268 -11.42 -18.56 13.54
N SER A 269 -11.95 -17.55 14.23
CA SER A 269 -13.30 -17.60 14.80
C SER A 269 -14.39 -17.67 13.72
N GLU A 270 -14.15 -17.08 12.55
CA GLU A 270 -15.06 -17.13 11.40
C GLU A 270 -14.76 -18.31 10.46
N GLY A 271 -13.78 -19.17 10.78
CA GLY A 271 -13.45 -20.36 10.01
C GLY A 271 -12.75 -20.10 8.67
N LYS A 272 -12.29 -18.87 8.41
CA LYS A 272 -11.67 -18.48 7.13
C LYS A 272 -10.34 -19.18 6.87
N VAL A 273 -9.55 -19.42 7.92
CA VAL A 273 -8.31 -20.21 7.82
C VAL A 273 -8.63 -21.62 7.34
N GLU A 274 -9.60 -22.29 7.96
CA GLU A 274 -10.00 -23.64 7.57
C GLU A 274 -10.59 -23.67 6.16
N GLU A 275 -11.43 -22.71 5.78
CA GLU A 275 -11.98 -22.59 4.42
C GLU A 275 -10.87 -22.48 3.36
N ALA A 276 -9.84 -21.66 3.61
CA ALA A 276 -8.68 -21.54 2.72
C ALA A 276 -7.95 -22.88 2.59
N VAL A 277 -7.69 -23.58 3.70
CA VAL A 277 -7.04 -24.89 3.72
C VAL A 277 -7.84 -25.93 2.95
N GLN A 278 -9.14 -26.03 3.20
CA GLN A 278 -10.00 -26.99 2.50
C GLN A 278 -10.08 -26.70 1.00
N THR A 279 -10.06 -25.42 0.60
CA THR A 279 -10.01 -25.02 -0.79
C THR A 279 -8.71 -25.47 -1.46
N LEU A 280 -7.56 -25.29 -0.82
CA LEU A 280 -6.26 -25.73 -1.31
C LEU A 280 -6.19 -27.27 -1.46
N ILE A 281 -6.73 -28.02 -0.48
CA ILE A 281 -6.83 -29.47 -0.52
C ILE A 281 -7.70 -29.91 -1.71
N LYS A 282 -8.89 -29.32 -1.84
CA LYS A 282 -9.84 -29.63 -2.93
C LYS A 282 -9.24 -29.38 -4.31
N ASN A 283 -8.40 -28.34 -4.44
CA ASN A 283 -7.75 -28.00 -5.70
C ASN A 283 -6.56 -28.93 -6.05
N GLY A 284 -6.15 -29.84 -5.13
CA GLY A 284 -5.12 -30.84 -5.36
C GLY A 284 -3.68 -30.34 -5.25
N TYR A 285 -3.47 -29.17 -4.68
CA TYR A 285 -2.15 -28.57 -4.50
C TYR A 285 -1.49 -28.88 -3.16
N THR A 286 -2.07 -29.80 -2.40
CA THR A 286 -1.54 -30.23 -1.10
C THR A 286 -1.11 -31.68 -1.11
N TYR A 287 -0.26 -32.06 -0.16
CA TYR A 287 0.10 -33.44 0.13
C TYR A 287 0.47 -33.59 1.61
N GLU A 288 0.39 -34.80 2.12
CA GLU A 288 0.85 -35.12 3.48
C GLU A 288 2.24 -35.76 3.43
N ASP A 289 3.14 -35.27 4.26
CA ASP A 289 4.46 -35.85 4.48
C ASP A 289 4.88 -35.72 5.93
N GLY A 290 5.39 -36.80 6.52
CA GLY A 290 5.84 -36.82 7.93
C GLY A 290 4.72 -36.45 8.93
N GLY A 291 3.44 -36.62 8.59
CA GLY A 291 2.31 -36.21 9.44
C GLY A 291 1.97 -34.73 9.39
N ALA A 292 2.63 -33.96 8.55
CA ALA A 292 2.33 -32.55 8.28
C ALA A 292 1.64 -32.37 6.92
N LEU A 293 0.77 -31.37 6.80
CA LEU A 293 0.14 -30.99 5.54
C LEU A 293 0.98 -29.92 4.84
N TRP A 294 1.34 -30.16 3.59
CA TRP A 294 2.20 -29.29 2.78
C TRP A 294 1.43 -28.71 1.59
N LEU A 295 1.80 -27.50 1.17
CA LEU A 295 1.37 -26.87 -0.08
C LEU A 295 2.52 -26.94 -1.10
N LYS A 296 2.20 -27.34 -2.33
CA LYS A 296 3.11 -27.38 -3.47
C LYS A 296 3.37 -25.97 -4.02
N THR A 297 3.99 -25.13 -3.21
CA THR A 297 4.27 -23.74 -3.59
C THR A 297 5.30 -23.63 -4.71
N THR A 298 6.11 -24.69 -4.94
CA THR A 298 7.05 -24.77 -6.06
C THR A 298 6.35 -24.76 -7.42
N GLU A 299 5.11 -25.25 -7.52
CA GLU A 299 4.31 -25.17 -8.76
C GLU A 299 3.92 -23.73 -9.12
N PHE A 300 4.08 -22.79 -8.18
CA PHE A 300 3.74 -21.37 -8.32
C PHE A 300 4.94 -20.43 -8.12
N GLY A 301 6.17 -20.94 -8.30
CA GLY A 301 7.39 -20.13 -8.33
C GLY A 301 8.08 -19.90 -6.99
N ASP A 302 7.68 -20.60 -5.91
CA ASP A 302 8.45 -20.60 -4.65
C ASP A 302 9.68 -21.51 -4.76
N ASP A 303 10.67 -21.33 -3.89
CA ASP A 303 11.93 -22.09 -3.87
C ASP A 303 11.76 -23.51 -3.32
N LYS A 304 10.75 -23.73 -2.49
CA LYS A 304 10.39 -25.03 -1.89
C LYS A 304 8.93 -25.07 -1.46
N ASP A 305 8.38 -26.27 -1.30
CA ASP A 305 7.05 -26.45 -0.76
C ASP A 305 6.97 -26.03 0.71
N ARG A 306 5.79 -25.61 1.16
CA ARG A 306 5.59 -25.03 2.50
C ARG A 306 4.64 -25.85 3.34
N VAL A 307 5.03 -26.04 4.61
CA VAL A 307 4.15 -26.61 5.61
C VAL A 307 2.98 -25.67 5.88
N MET A 308 1.78 -26.17 5.77
CA MET A 308 0.55 -25.48 6.13
C MET A 308 0.12 -25.83 7.56
N ARG A 309 0.03 -27.13 7.86
CA ARG A 309 -0.35 -27.65 9.18
C ARG A 309 0.74 -28.57 9.69
N LYS A 310 1.19 -28.29 10.90
CA LYS A 310 2.21 -29.07 11.59
C LYS A 310 1.66 -30.41 12.10
N THR A 311 2.54 -31.28 12.55
CA THR A 311 2.20 -32.60 13.15
C THR A 311 1.38 -32.49 14.43
N ASP A 312 1.49 -31.38 15.16
CA ASP A 312 0.68 -31.05 16.35
C ASP A 312 -0.72 -30.52 16.03
N GLY A 313 -1.05 -30.37 14.74
CA GLY A 313 -2.32 -29.84 14.23
C GLY A 313 -2.35 -28.32 14.09
N GLY A 314 -1.34 -27.60 14.58
CA GLY A 314 -1.26 -26.14 14.48
C GLY A 314 -0.91 -25.66 13.07
N TYR A 315 -1.50 -24.56 12.64
CA TYR A 315 -1.13 -23.91 11.39
C TYR A 315 0.19 -23.13 11.50
N THR A 316 0.91 -23.05 10.39
CA THR A 316 2.06 -22.13 10.27
C THR A 316 1.56 -20.72 9.93
N TYR A 317 2.34 -19.68 10.19
CA TYR A 317 2.01 -18.27 9.87
C TYR A 317 1.62 -18.02 8.41
N PHE A 318 2.11 -18.86 7.52
CA PHE A 318 1.81 -18.81 6.09
C PHE A 318 0.31 -18.95 5.79
N VAL A 319 -0.43 -19.78 6.54
CA VAL A 319 -1.83 -20.09 6.26
C VAL A 319 -2.77 -18.93 6.59
N PRO A 320 -2.70 -18.30 7.78
CA PRO A 320 -3.49 -17.10 8.05
C PRO A 320 -3.14 -15.95 7.11
N ASP A 321 -1.88 -15.79 6.67
CA ASP A 321 -1.52 -14.79 5.66
C ASP A 321 -2.26 -15.01 4.33
N VAL A 322 -2.35 -16.26 3.86
CA VAL A 322 -3.11 -16.59 2.64
C VAL A 322 -4.61 -16.35 2.85
N ALA A 323 -5.17 -16.75 4.01
CA ALA A 323 -6.58 -16.54 4.32
C ALA A 323 -6.93 -15.05 4.41
N TYR A 324 -6.07 -14.25 5.01
CA TYR A 324 -6.25 -12.81 5.12
C TYR A 324 -6.24 -12.12 3.74
N HIS A 325 -5.30 -12.47 2.87
CA HIS A 325 -5.28 -11.91 1.52
C HIS A 325 -6.46 -12.40 0.66
N LEU A 326 -6.93 -13.65 0.87
CA LEU A 326 -8.17 -14.11 0.26
C LEU A 326 -9.36 -13.27 0.72
N GLU A 327 -9.44 -12.94 2.01
CA GLU A 327 -10.47 -12.04 2.57
C GLU A 327 -10.45 -10.67 1.91
N LYS A 328 -9.29 -10.05 1.72
CA LYS A 328 -9.17 -8.79 0.97
C LYS A 328 -9.73 -8.90 -0.45
N TRP A 329 -9.42 -10.00 -1.15
CA TRP A 329 -9.93 -10.25 -2.49
C TRP A 329 -11.46 -10.40 -2.51
N GLN A 330 -12.02 -11.14 -1.55
CA GLN A 330 -13.47 -11.35 -1.40
C GLN A 330 -14.22 -10.06 -1.03
N ARG A 331 -13.61 -9.18 -0.26
CA ARG A 331 -14.10 -7.81 0.02
C ARG A 331 -14.09 -6.90 -1.22
N GLY A 332 -13.53 -7.38 -2.33
CA GLY A 332 -13.56 -6.70 -3.62
C GLY A 332 -12.36 -5.79 -3.90
N PHE A 333 -11.31 -5.84 -3.10
CA PHE A 333 -10.08 -5.09 -3.35
C PHE A 333 -9.26 -5.73 -4.47
N LYS A 334 -9.49 -5.25 -5.71
CA LYS A 334 -8.73 -5.71 -6.88
C LYS A 334 -7.34 -5.09 -6.95
N ARG A 335 -7.09 -4.05 -6.18
CA ARG A 335 -5.77 -3.48 -5.93
C ARG A 335 -5.53 -3.41 -4.43
N VAL A 336 -4.41 -3.95 -4.00
CA VAL A 336 -3.95 -3.96 -2.60
C VAL A 336 -2.47 -3.60 -2.60
N VAL A 337 -2.08 -2.72 -1.70
CA VAL A 337 -0.69 -2.34 -1.46
C VAL A 337 -0.36 -2.65 -0.01
N ASN A 338 0.56 -3.58 0.23
CA ASN A 338 1.08 -3.89 1.55
C ASN A 338 2.43 -3.17 1.73
N GLU A 339 2.52 -2.27 2.70
CA GLU A 339 3.76 -1.61 3.10
C GLU A 339 4.40 -2.43 4.22
N GLN A 340 5.65 -2.86 4.05
CA GLN A 340 6.34 -3.75 4.98
C GLN A 340 7.86 -3.49 5.03
N GLY A 341 8.52 -3.93 6.10
CA GLY A 341 9.96 -4.00 6.17
C GLY A 341 10.56 -5.01 5.16
N ALA A 342 11.78 -4.75 4.71
CA ALA A 342 12.47 -5.60 3.72
C ALA A 342 12.78 -7.02 4.24
N ASP A 343 12.73 -7.26 5.53
CA ASP A 343 12.84 -8.58 6.18
C ASP A 343 11.68 -9.52 5.79
N HIS A 344 10.51 -8.97 5.39
CA HIS A 344 9.36 -9.74 4.91
C HIS A 344 9.44 -10.14 3.44
N HIS A 345 10.51 -9.80 2.69
CA HIS A 345 10.64 -10.10 1.26
C HIS A 345 10.37 -11.58 0.91
N SER A 346 10.88 -12.51 1.72
CA SER A 346 10.70 -13.95 1.46
C SER A 346 9.25 -14.43 1.63
N THR A 347 8.39 -13.66 2.29
CA THR A 347 6.97 -14.00 2.52
C THR A 347 6.13 -13.74 1.28
N ILE A 348 6.49 -12.76 0.47
CA ILE A 348 5.75 -12.33 -0.73
C ILE A 348 5.52 -13.49 -1.70
N THR A 349 6.58 -14.20 -2.08
CA THR A 349 6.49 -15.29 -3.07
C THR A 349 5.59 -16.42 -2.56
N ARG A 350 5.73 -16.80 -1.29
CA ARG A 350 4.91 -17.87 -0.71
C ARG A 350 3.44 -17.51 -0.55
N VAL A 351 3.13 -16.26 -0.17
CA VAL A 351 1.74 -15.79 -0.08
C VAL A 351 1.09 -15.78 -1.47
N ARG A 352 1.78 -15.21 -2.47
CA ARG A 352 1.30 -15.23 -3.86
C ARG A 352 1.11 -16.65 -4.39
N ALA A 353 2.03 -17.58 -4.10
CA ALA A 353 1.89 -18.98 -4.46
C ALA A 353 0.63 -19.62 -3.84
N GLY A 354 0.37 -19.36 -2.55
CA GLY A 354 -0.85 -19.81 -1.87
C GLY A 354 -2.12 -19.26 -2.53
N LEU A 355 -2.12 -17.97 -2.86
CA LEU A 355 -3.26 -17.33 -3.54
C LEU A 355 -3.51 -17.88 -4.94
N GLN A 356 -2.46 -18.19 -5.71
CA GLN A 356 -2.58 -18.82 -7.03
C GLN A 356 -3.14 -20.24 -6.93
N ALA A 357 -2.75 -21.00 -5.89
CA ALA A 357 -3.24 -22.35 -5.64
C ALA A 357 -4.74 -22.40 -5.29
N LEU A 358 -5.31 -21.28 -4.80
CA LEU A 358 -6.76 -21.17 -4.54
C LEU A 358 -7.61 -21.17 -5.82
N LYS A 359 -7.05 -20.84 -6.99
CA LYS A 359 -7.76 -20.78 -8.30
C LYS A 359 -9.01 -19.89 -8.29
N MET A 360 -8.90 -18.70 -7.69
CA MET A 360 -9.98 -17.74 -7.57
C MET A 360 -9.79 -16.50 -8.46
N ASP A 361 -9.17 -16.66 -9.63
CA ASP A 361 -8.90 -15.60 -10.60
C ASP A 361 -8.13 -14.40 -10.02
N ILE A 362 -7.31 -14.66 -8.99
CA ILE A 362 -6.42 -13.66 -8.40
C ILE A 362 -5.23 -13.47 -9.35
N PRO A 363 -4.87 -12.23 -9.76
CA PRO A 363 -3.73 -11.99 -10.63
C PRO A 363 -2.41 -12.46 -10.01
N GLU A 364 -1.50 -13.02 -10.81
CA GLU A 364 -0.22 -13.59 -10.36
C GLU A 364 0.64 -12.60 -9.54
N GLY A 365 0.63 -11.31 -9.92
CA GLY A 365 1.37 -10.26 -9.21
C GLY A 365 0.66 -9.64 -8.01
N TRP A 366 -0.57 -10.03 -7.70
CA TRP A 366 -1.36 -9.49 -6.61
C TRP A 366 -1.04 -10.19 -5.26
N PRO A 367 -1.00 -9.47 -4.13
CA PRO A 367 -1.04 -8.01 -3.94
C PRO A 367 0.29 -7.33 -4.31
N ASP A 368 0.26 -5.98 -4.44
CA ASP A 368 1.47 -5.16 -4.55
C ASP A 368 2.13 -5.00 -3.17
N TYR A 369 3.47 -4.90 -3.16
CA TYR A 369 4.24 -4.66 -1.95
C TYR A 369 5.15 -3.44 -2.12
N VAL A 370 5.20 -2.61 -1.08
CA VAL A 370 6.17 -1.53 -0.93
C VAL A 370 7.07 -1.89 0.23
N LEU A 371 8.33 -2.20 -0.07
CA LEU A 371 9.32 -2.62 0.93
C LEU A 371 10.24 -1.46 1.28
N HIS A 372 10.41 -1.18 2.56
CA HIS A 372 11.38 -0.21 3.04
C HIS A 372 12.55 -0.88 3.77
N GLN A 373 13.72 -0.24 3.73
CA GLN A 373 14.90 -0.70 4.44
C GLN A 373 14.72 -0.57 5.96
N MET A 374 15.42 -1.41 6.72
CA MET A 374 15.48 -1.31 8.20
C MET A 374 15.86 0.10 8.62
N VAL A 375 15.23 0.60 9.68
CA VAL A 375 15.56 1.89 10.27
C VAL A 375 16.62 1.68 11.34
N THR A 376 17.78 2.32 11.16
CA THR A 376 18.84 2.30 12.15
C THR A 376 18.93 3.65 12.84
N VAL A 377 18.89 3.65 14.17
CA VAL A 377 19.08 4.86 14.97
C VAL A 377 20.51 4.87 15.49
N MET A 378 21.24 5.96 15.23
CA MET A 378 22.62 6.15 15.67
C MET A 378 22.69 7.19 16.79
N LYS A 379 23.41 6.91 17.86
CA LYS A 379 23.71 7.86 18.93
C LYS A 379 25.19 7.79 19.28
N GLY A 380 25.90 8.92 19.12
CA GLY A 380 27.34 8.98 19.41
C GLY A 380 28.22 8.09 18.51
N GLY A 381 27.73 7.68 17.33
CA GLY A 381 28.43 6.80 16.39
C GLY A 381 28.15 5.31 16.61
N GLU A 382 27.33 4.94 17.58
CA GLU A 382 26.90 3.57 17.85
C GLU A 382 25.43 3.36 17.52
N GLU A 383 25.07 2.15 17.07
CA GLU A 383 23.70 1.77 16.80
C GLU A 383 22.94 1.59 18.13
N VAL A 384 21.81 2.27 18.24
CA VAL A 384 20.87 2.09 19.34
C VAL A 384 19.88 1.02 18.96
N LYS A 385 19.83 -0.07 19.71
CA LYS A 385 18.76 -1.06 19.58
C LYS A 385 17.46 -0.42 20.07
N ILE A 386 16.46 -0.52 19.25
CA ILE A 386 15.11 0.01 19.47
C ILE A 386 14.20 -1.15 19.87
#